data_5f688853ed076fe48645f889c0204088
#
_entry.id   5f688853ed076fe48645f889c0204088
#
_cell.length_a   1.000
_cell.length_b   1.000
_cell.length_c   1.000
_cell.angle_alpha   90.00
_cell.angle_beta   90.00
_cell.angle_gamma   90.00
#
_symmetry.space_group_name_H-M   'P 1'
#
loop_
_entity.id
_entity.type
_entity.pdbx_description
1 polymer ?
#
loop_
_entity_poly.entity_id
_entity_poly.type
_entity_poly.pdbx_seq_one_letter_code
_entity_poly.pdbx_strand_id
1 'polypeptide(L)'
;GSNDGYLQLNCRVNSHGIKLKSPPHSAGATYTLTFPNSVSADKFLKTDGSGNLSFADAGGGITEADQWRMTANKTSSGDITSNLERVDTTGGGYLGTGMSQSSGIFTFPSTGIYLISFMMLSDDTTRTQILTTTDNSSYSIATRAYGDSSIQSGVSQFMFDVTNTSTHKVKFKMDQGGTLYGSTDYNQTHFTFIRLGDT
;
A
#
# COMPACT_ATOMS: atom_id res chain seq x y z
N GLY A 1 -27.48 -33.89 28.25
CA GLY A 1 -26.07 -34.23 28.50
C GLY A 1 -25.32 -32.99 29.04
N SER A 2 -24.34 -33.20 29.87
CA SER A 2 -23.51 -32.10 30.47
C SER A 2 -22.34 -31.69 29.57
N ASN A 3 -22.17 -32.30 28.42
CA ASN A 3 -21.02 -32.04 27.50
C ASN A 3 -21.49 -31.69 26.09
N ASP A 4 -20.82 -30.72 25.49
CA ASP A 4 -21.02 -30.39 24.07
C ASP A 4 -20.55 -31.56 23.17
N GLY A 5 -21.23 -31.74 22.03
CA GLY A 5 -20.87 -32.74 21.05
C GLY A 5 -19.52 -32.47 20.37
N TYR A 6 -18.82 -33.54 19.96
CA TYR A 6 -17.59 -33.45 19.18
C TYR A 6 -17.37 -34.64 18.28
N LEU A 7 -16.62 -34.45 17.20
CA LEU A 7 -16.02 -35.52 16.38
C LEU A 7 -14.54 -35.65 16.81
N GLN A 8 -14.14 -36.88 17.17
CA GLN A 8 -12.74 -37.19 17.50
C GLN A 8 -12.13 -38.09 16.41
N LEU A 9 -10.99 -37.68 15.90
CA LEU A 9 -10.15 -38.43 14.98
C LEU A 9 -8.91 -38.91 15.76
N ASN A 10 -8.83 -40.20 16.01
CA ASN A 10 -7.74 -40.83 16.75
C ASN A 10 -6.59 -41.20 15.84
N CYS A 11 -5.37 -41.22 16.36
CA CYS A 11 -4.21 -41.80 15.68
C CYS A 11 -4.38 -43.34 15.54
N ARG A 12 -3.56 -43.95 14.71
CA ARG A 12 -3.64 -45.41 14.41
C ARG A 12 -3.54 -46.29 15.67
N VAL A 13 -2.85 -45.87 16.70
CA VAL A 13 -2.67 -46.63 17.97
C VAL A 13 -3.67 -46.17 19.03
N ASN A 14 -4.58 -45.28 18.70
CA ASN A 14 -5.64 -44.76 19.58
C ASN A 14 -5.15 -44.11 20.88
N SER A 15 -3.91 -43.65 20.92
CA SER A 15 -3.30 -43.00 22.08
C SER A 15 -3.41 -41.48 22.08
N HIS A 16 -3.62 -40.86 20.89
CA HIS A 16 -3.77 -39.43 20.67
C HIS A 16 -4.87 -39.15 19.66
N GLY A 17 -5.44 -37.94 19.68
CA GLY A 17 -6.48 -37.56 18.73
C GLY A 17 -6.71 -36.08 18.65
N ILE A 18 -7.31 -35.64 17.53
CA ILE A 18 -7.79 -34.26 17.29
C ILE A 18 -9.31 -34.27 17.46
N LYS A 19 -9.85 -33.28 18.14
CA LYS A 19 -11.28 -33.08 18.33
C LYS A 19 -11.76 -31.85 17.59
N LEU A 20 -12.86 -32.02 16.81
CA LEU A 20 -13.70 -30.93 16.34
C LEU A 20 -14.89 -30.83 17.31
N LYS A 21 -14.99 -29.75 18.04
CA LYS A 21 -15.99 -29.58 19.11
C LYS A 21 -17.00 -28.51 18.71
N SER A 22 -18.27 -28.72 19.04
CA SER A 22 -19.32 -27.71 18.90
C SER A 22 -19.06 -26.52 19.84
N PRO A 23 -19.61 -25.33 19.53
CA PRO A 23 -19.59 -24.21 20.47
C PRO A 23 -20.34 -24.58 21.75
N PRO A 24 -20.06 -23.88 22.88
CA PRO A 24 -20.73 -24.13 24.13
C PRO A 24 -22.25 -23.80 24.02
N HIS A 25 -23.07 -24.53 24.74
CA HIS A 25 -24.55 -24.33 24.73
C HIS A 25 -24.94 -22.87 25.02
N SER A 26 -24.20 -22.19 25.89
CA SER A 26 -24.42 -20.78 26.21
C SER A 26 -24.27 -19.80 25.02
N ALA A 27 -23.62 -20.24 23.95
CA ALA A 27 -23.50 -19.42 22.74
C ALA A 27 -24.78 -19.38 21.89
N GLY A 28 -25.73 -20.32 22.10
CA GLY A 28 -26.96 -20.39 21.33
C GLY A 28 -26.78 -20.52 19.82
N ALA A 29 -25.59 -20.96 19.38
CA ALA A 29 -25.18 -20.91 17.96
C ALA A 29 -25.58 -22.20 17.25
N THR A 30 -26.19 -22.05 16.06
CA THR A 30 -26.46 -23.14 15.13
C THR A 30 -26.01 -22.69 13.73
N TYR A 31 -25.04 -23.40 13.15
CA TYR A 31 -24.56 -23.12 11.78
C TYR A 31 -24.00 -24.38 11.14
N THR A 32 -23.93 -24.39 9.81
CA THR A 32 -23.30 -25.41 9.01
C THR A 32 -22.02 -24.88 8.40
N LEU A 33 -20.95 -25.66 8.42
CA LEU A 33 -19.73 -25.38 7.66
C LEU A 33 -19.66 -26.29 6.45
N THR A 34 -19.67 -25.73 5.27
CA THR A 34 -19.55 -26.44 3.99
C THR A 34 -18.13 -26.38 3.48
N PHE A 35 -17.46 -27.51 3.35
CA PHE A 35 -16.08 -27.60 2.86
C PHE A 35 -15.99 -27.35 1.35
N PRO A 36 -14.84 -26.84 0.85
CA PRO A 36 -14.61 -26.67 -0.59
C PRO A 36 -14.62 -28.02 -1.33
N ASN A 37 -14.96 -27.98 -2.62
CA ASN A 37 -14.99 -29.17 -3.49
C ASN A 37 -13.60 -29.70 -3.87
N SER A 38 -12.54 -28.94 -3.63
CA SER A 38 -11.16 -29.29 -3.98
C SER A 38 -10.20 -28.74 -2.92
N VAL A 39 -8.97 -29.26 -2.91
CA VAL A 39 -7.90 -28.78 -2.04
C VAL A 39 -6.96 -27.86 -2.83
N SER A 40 -6.30 -26.92 -2.13
CA SER A 40 -5.27 -26.04 -2.69
C SER A 40 -4.06 -26.04 -1.78
N ALA A 41 -2.86 -26.14 -2.37
CA ALA A 41 -1.62 -26.06 -1.62
C ALA A 41 -1.38 -24.64 -1.08
N ASP A 42 -0.73 -24.53 0.07
CA ASP A 42 -0.30 -23.27 0.69
C ASP A 42 -1.43 -22.26 0.97
N LYS A 43 -2.65 -22.74 1.16
CA LYS A 43 -3.83 -21.94 1.48
C LYS A 43 -4.37 -22.29 2.86
N PHE A 44 -5.12 -21.38 3.44
CA PHE A 44 -5.89 -21.61 4.67
C PHE A 44 -7.39 -21.60 4.39
N LEU A 45 -8.16 -22.24 5.28
CA LEU A 45 -9.61 -22.22 5.21
C LEU A 45 -10.15 -20.89 5.71
N LYS A 46 -10.94 -20.21 4.85
CA LYS A 46 -11.63 -18.96 5.13
C LYS A 46 -13.14 -19.18 5.03
N THR A 47 -13.91 -18.60 5.93
CA THR A 47 -15.38 -18.55 5.84
C THR A 47 -15.84 -17.27 5.15
N ASP A 48 -16.97 -17.36 4.43
CA ASP A 48 -17.68 -16.21 3.84
C ASP A 48 -18.65 -15.53 4.83
N GLY A 49 -18.72 -16.01 6.07
CA GLY A 49 -19.68 -15.55 7.08
C GLY A 49 -21.04 -16.24 7.01
N SER A 50 -21.34 -16.97 5.93
CA SER A 50 -22.58 -17.75 5.74
C SER A 50 -22.37 -19.26 5.95
N GLY A 51 -21.17 -19.65 6.37
CA GLY A 51 -20.81 -21.05 6.64
C GLY A 51 -20.13 -21.78 5.49
N ASN A 52 -19.98 -21.18 4.30
CA ASN A 52 -19.17 -21.77 3.24
C ASN A 52 -17.69 -21.54 3.51
N LEU A 53 -16.91 -22.60 3.37
CA LEU A 53 -15.46 -22.55 3.49
C LEU A 53 -14.81 -22.54 2.10
N SER A 54 -13.77 -21.76 1.95
CA SER A 54 -12.95 -21.72 0.73
C SER A 54 -11.47 -21.68 1.10
N PHE A 55 -10.61 -22.13 0.19
CA PHE A 55 -9.17 -21.94 0.34
C PHE A 55 -8.79 -20.55 -0.15
N ALA A 56 -8.10 -19.80 0.70
CA ALA A 56 -7.65 -18.44 0.42
C ALA A 56 -6.16 -18.27 0.73
N ASP A 57 -5.54 -17.32 0.09
CA ASP A 57 -4.20 -16.88 0.46
C ASP A 57 -4.23 -16.27 1.86
N ALA A 58 -3.13 -16.43 2.59
CA ALA A 58 -2.93 -15.66 3.81
C ALA A 58 -2.94 -14.17 3.42
N GLY A 59 -4.05 -13.49 3.71
CA GLY A 59 -4.13 -12.05 3.56
C GLY A 59 -3.12 -11.42 4.51
N GLY A 60 -2.06 -10.90 3.97
CA GLY A 60 -1.02 -10.24 4.73
C GLY A 60 0.17 -9.93 3.83
N GLY A 61 0.67 -8.74 3.97
CA GLY A 61 1.76 -8.23 3.15
C GLY A 61 1.35 -6.99 2.35
N ILE A 62 2.35 -6.37 1.80
CA ILE A 62 2.18 -5.21 0.92
C ILE A 62 1.61 -5.71 -0.40
N THR A 63 0.47 -5.18 -0.83
CA THR A 63 -0.22 -5.57 -2.07
C THR A 63 0.01 -4.57 -3.20
N GLU A 64 0.37 -3.33 -2.88
CA GLU A 64 0.70 -2.27 -3.84
C GLU A 64 1.96 -1.55 -3.37
N ALA A 65 2.95 -1.47 -4.22
CA ALA A 65 4.13 -0.63 -4.03
C ALA A 65 4.60 -0.14 -5.39
N ASP A 66 4.98 1.14 -5.49
CA ASP A 66 5.42 1.74 -6.74
C ASP A 66 6.44 2.85 -6.47
N GLN A 67 7.31 3.08 -7.45
CA GLN A 67 8.30 4.14 -7.38
C GLN A 67 8.41 4.87 -8.71
N TRP A 68 8.39 6.19 -8.63
CA TRP A 68 8.51 7.11 -9.75
C TRP A 68 9.65 8.07 -9.51
N ARG A 69 10.32 8.51 -10.57
CA ARG A 69 11.43 9.45 -10.49
C ARG A 69 11.26 10.63 -11.45
N MET A 70 11.97 11.68 -11.18
CA MET A 70 12.19 12.76 -12.14
C MET A 70 13.28 12.36 -13.12
N THR A 71 13.02 12.55 -14.42
CA THR A 71 13.96 12.22 -15.52
C THR A 71 14.83 13.40 -15.92
N ALA A 72 14.50 14.61 -15.48
CA ALA A 72 15.24 15.84 -15.80
C ALA A 72 15.17 16.81 -14.62
N ASN A 73 16.14 17.71 -14.56
CA ASN A 73 16.21 18.72 -13.53
C ASN A 73 15.04 19.71 -13.60
N LYS A 74 14.59 20.16 -12.43
CA LYS A 74 13.60 21.23 -12.29
C LYS A 74 14.23 22.42 -11.55
N THR A 75 14.28 23.57 -12.22
CA THR A 75 14.92 24.80 -11.71
C THR A 75 13.94 25.91 -11.34
N SER A 76 12.65 25.68 -11.52
CA SER A 76 11.60 26.67 -11.21
C SER A 76 10.62 26.15 -10.19
N SER A 77 10.19 26.99 -9.26
CA SER A 77 9.12 26.66 -8.32
C SER A 77 7.82 26.28 -9.04
N GLY A 78 7.01 25.46 -8.42
CA GLY A 78 5.73 24.98 -8.93
C GLY A 78 5.57 23.47 -8.80
N ASP A 79 4.40 23.00 -9.20
CA ASP A 79 4.09 21.58 -9.22
C ASP A 79 5.03 20.82 -10.17
N ILE A 80 5.34 19.57 -9.84
CA ILE A 80 6.12 18.66 -10.68
C ILE A 80 5.14 17.96 -11.62
N THR A 81 5.00 18.49 -12.85
CA THR A 81 3.93 18.08 -13.78
C THR A 81 4.44 17.28 -14.97
N SER A 82 5.75 17.21 -15.17
CA SER A 82 6.39 16.57 -16.33
C SER A 82 7.73 15.97 -15.96
N ASN A 83 8.37 15.28 -16.91
CA ASN A 83 9.64 14.58 -16.72
C ASN A 83 9.53 13.57 -15.56
N LEU A 84 8.47 12.77 -15.59
CA LEU A 84 8.17 11.74 -14.61
C LEU A 84 8.09 10.38 -15.31
N GLU A 85 8.80 9.40 -14.78
CA GLU A 85 8.71 8.02 -15.23
C GLU A 85 8.62 7.06 -14.04
N ARG A 86 8.01 5.90 -14.25
CA ARG A 86 8.12 4.79 -13.30
C ARG A 86 9.54 4.24 -13.34
N VAL A 87 10.11 3.93 -12.18
CA VAL A 87 11.48 3.42 -12.10
C VAL A 87 11.62 2.11 -12.87
N ASP A 88 12.52 2.10 -13.86
CA ASP A 88 12.83 1.00 -14.77
C ASP A 88 14.31 0.55 -14.69
N THR A 89 15.06 1.05 -13.72
CA THR A 89 16.43 0.61 -13.45
C THR A 89 16.47 -0.91 -13.26
N THR A 90 17.51 -1.56 -13.77
CA THR A 90 17.70 -3.02 -13.65
C THR A 90 17.50 -3.49 -12.20
N GLY A 91 16.56 -4.39 -12.00
CA GLY A 91 16.13 -4.86 -10.67
C GLY A 91 15.05 -3.98 -10.01
N GLY A 92 14.69 -2.85 -10.60
CA GLY A 92 13.53 -2.07 -10.22
C GLY A 92 12.23 -2.76 -10.61
N GLY A 93 11.13 -2.35 -9.99
CA GLY A 93 9.81 -2.88 -10.29
C GLY A 93 8.73 -2.26 -9.42
N TYR A 94 7.51 -2.71 -9.61
CA TYR A 94 6.37 -2.35 -8.78
C TYR A 94 5.58 -3.60 -8.40
N LEU A 95 4.81 -3.51 -7.34
CA LEU A 95 3.93 -4.59 -6.88
C LEU A 95 2.48 -4.18 -7.11
N GLY A 96 1.64 -5.13 -7.53
CA GLY A 96 0.22 -4.90 -7.80
C GLY A 96 -0.01 -4.16 -9.12
N THR A 97 -0.95 -3.22 -9.13
CA THR A 97 -1.29 -2.40 -10.29
C THR A 97 -0.36 -1.19 -10.44
N GLY A 98 0.16 -0.70 -9.32
CA GLY A 98 0.97 0.51 -9.26
C GLY A 98 0.16 1.80 -9.46
N MET A 99 0.81 2.92 -9.24
CA MET A 99 0.23 4.26 -9.42
C MET A 99 0.07 4.59 -10.90
N SER A 100 -0.95 5.35 -11.26
CA SER A 100 -1.01 6.06 -12.54
C SER A 100 -0.87 7.56 -12.32
N GLN A 101 -0.38 8.29 -13.31
CA GLN A 101 -0.27 9.74 -13.23
C GLN A 101 -0.66 10.44 -14.53
N SER A 102 -1.15 11.67 -14.42
CA SER A 102 -1.39 12.59 -15.53
C SER A 102 -1.00 13.99 -15.06
N SER A 103 -0.09 14.63 -15.79
CA SER A 103 0.41 15.98 -15.46
C SER A 103 0.86 16.12 -14.00
N GLY A 104 1.52 15.09 -13.45
CA GLY A 104 2.03 15.06 -12.08
C GLY A 104 0.99 14.81 -10.98
N ILE A 105 -0.26 14.57 -11.34
CA ILE A 105 -1.30 14.15 -10.40
C ILE A 105 -1.34 12.62 -10.40
N PHE A 106 -1.03 12.02 -9.25
CA PHE A 106 -1.01 10.59 -9.06
C PHE A 106 -2.35 10.07 -8.55
N THR A 107 -2.79 8.95 -9.14
CA THR A 107 -4.02 8.23 -8.81
C THR A 107 -3.67 6.88 -8.20
N PHE A 108 -4.29 6.59 -7.07
CA PHE A 108 -4.12 5.32 -6.35
C PHE A 108 -4.90 4.19 -7.03
N PRO A 109 -4.31 2.97 -7.14
CA PRO A 109 -4.97 1.84 -7.79
C PRO A 109 -6.10 1.23 -6.94
N SER A 110 -6.02 1.36 -5.62
CA SER A 110 -7.00 0.81 -4.67
C SER A 110 -7.14 1.71 -3.44
N THR A 111 -8.20 1.54 -2.66
CA THR A 111 -8.35 2.15 -1.33
C THR A 111 -7.38 1.51 -0.33
N GLY A 112 -7.06 2.22 0.74
CA GLY A 112 -6.17 1.74 1.80
C GLY A 112 -5.30 2.85 2.39
N ILE A 113 -4.53 2.50 3.40
CA ILE A 113 -3.54 3.38 4.02
C ILE A 113 -2.25 3.31 3.22
N TYR A 114 -1.83 4.42 2.65
CA TYR A 114 -0.59 4.53 1.87
C TYR A 114 0.47 5.32 2.62
N LEU A 115 1.68 4.78 2.67
CA LEU A 115 2.89 5.56 2.94
C LEU A 115 3.36 6.19 1.63
N ILE A 116 3.38 7.51 1.59
CA ILE A 116 3.88 8.32 0.48
C ILE A 116 5.21 8.92 0.92
N SER A 117 6.25 8.75 0.14
CA SER A 117 7.56 9.33 0.39
C SER A 117 8.01 10.18 -0.78
N PHE A 118 8.51 11.37 -0.50
CA PHE A 118 9.15 12.24 -1.46
C PHE A 118 10.60 12.46 -1.03
N MET A 119 11.53 11.86 -1.74
CA MET A 119 12.95 12.09 -1.61
C MET A 119 13.39 13.12 -2.65
N MET A 120 13.98 14.22 -2.20
CA MET A 120 14.61 15.19 -3.07
C MET A 120 16.14 15.05 -3.04
N LEU A 121 16.77 15.21 -4.18
CA LEU A 121 18.17 15.62 -4.29
C LEU A 121 18.19 17.02 -4.87
N SER A 122 18.78 17.97 -4.17
CA SER A 122 18.78 19.37 -4.58
C SER A 122 20.10 20.06 -4.28
N ASP A 123 20.33 21.17 -4.97
CA ASP A 123 21.28 22.18 -4.56
C ASP A 123 20.54 23.40 -4.01
N ASP A 124 21.27 24.30 -3.35
CA ASP A 124 20.75 25.55 -2.81
C ASP A 124 19.54 25.36 -1.87
N THR A 125 19.05 26.47 -1.35
CA THR A 125 17.87 26.47 -0.46
C THR A 125 16.62 26.05 -1.22
N THR A 126 16.27 24.79 -1.08
CA THR A 126 15.11 24.18 -1.76
C THR A 126 14.05 23.75 -0.76
N ARG A 127 12.80 23.96 -1.09
CA ARG A 127 11.66 23.46 -0.31
C ARG A 127 10.75 22.64 -1.19
N THR A 128 10.43 21.43 -0.74
CA THR A 128 9.51 20.53 -1.41
C THR A 128 8.29 20.22 -0.56
N GLN A 129 7.19 19.84 -1.22
CA GLN A 129 5.91 19.57 -0.58
C GLN A 129 5.26 18.32 -1.17
N ILE A 130 4.64 17.52 -0.31
CA ILE A 130 3.60 16.57 -0.69
C ILE A 130 2.26 17.28 -0.49
N LEU A 131 1.43 17.30 -1.53
CA LEU A 131 0.07 17.85 -1.49
C LEU A 131 -0.93 16.76 -1.77
N THR A 132 -1.96 16.67 -0.94
CA THR A 132 -3.04 15.67 -1.06
C THR A 132 -4.39 16.33 -1.20
N THR A 133 -5.33 15.62 -1.81
CA THR A 133 -6.74 16.02 -1.88
C THR A 133 -7.64 14.82 -1.62
N THR A 134 -8.82 15.09 -1.08
CA THR A 134 -9.90 14.09 -0.89
C THR A 134 -11.13 14.38 -1.76
N ASP A 135 -11.11 15.48 -2.52
CA ASP A 135 -12.19 15.95 -3.40
C ASP A 135 -11.78 16.11 -4.87
N ASN A 136 -10.54 15.76 -5.22
CA ASN A 136 -9.92 15.92 -6.53
C ASN A 136 -9.85 17.38 -7.03
N SER A 137 -9.97 18.36 -6.16
CA SER A 137 -9.93 19.78 -6.53
C SER A 137 -9.08 20.61 -5.58
N SER A 138 -9.32 20.51 -4.28
CA SER A 138 -8.67 21.33 -3.25
C SER A 138 -7.48 20.58 -2.67
N TYR A 139 -6.27 21.03 -2.98
CA TYR A 139 -5.04 20.40 -2.49
C TYR A 139 -4.51 21.10 -1.25
N SER A 140 -4.25 20.33 -0.21
CA SER A 140 -3.62 20.78 1.03
C SER A 140 -2.20 20.25 1.15
N ILE A 141 -1.32 21.02 1.80
CA ILE A 141 0.04 20.58 2.09
C ILE A 141 -0.02 19.54 3.21
N ALA A 142 0.38 18.31 2.89
CA ALA A 142 0.47 17.22 3.85
C ALA A 142 1.81 17.27 4.63
N THR A 143 2.93 17.51 3.93
CA THR A 143 4.25 17.59 4.53
C THR A 143 5.23 18.38 3.66
N ARG A 144 6.37 18.74 4.25
CA ARG A 144 7.47 19.49 3.60
C ARG A 144 8.82 18.88 3.94
N ALA A 145 9.77 19.03 3.01
CA ALA A 145 11.19 18.90 3.27
C ALA A 145 11.91 20.18 2.87
N TYR A 146 13.01 20.45 3.54
CA TYR A 146 13.85 21.64 3.33
C TYR A 146 15.26 21.18 3.00
N GLY A 147 15.85 21.82 2.03
CA GLY A 147 17.26 21.79 1.69
C GLY A 147 17.93 23.11 2.05
N ASP A 148 19.23 23.06 2.30
CA ASP A 148 20.09 24.21 2.59
C ASP A 148 20.97 24.53 1.39
N SER A 149 22.05 25.29 1.56
CA SER A 149 22.90 25.90 0.52
C SER A 149 23.88 24.97 -0.20
N SER A 150 23.80 23.64 0.01
CA SER A 150 24.70 22.65 -0.59
C SER A 150 23.93 21.57 -1.32
N ILE A 151 24.61 20.76 -2.13
CA ILE A 151 24.00 19.52 -2.67
C ILE A 151 23.64 18.60 -1.50
N GLN A 152 22.38 18.26 -1.39
CA GLN A 152 21.86 17.47 -0.29
C GLN A 152 20.61 16.72 -0.68
N SER A 153 20.30 15.68 0.09
CA SER A 153 19.04 14.95 0.01
C SER A 153 18.17 15.25 1.22
N GLY A 154 16.86 15.34 0.97
CA GLY A 154 15.85 15.47 2.01
C GLY A 154 14.69 14.53 1.74
N VAL A 155 14.04 14.05 2.78
CA VAL A 155 12.88 13.17 2.68
C VAL A 155 11.72 13.76 3.46
N SER A 156 10.55 13.79 2.84
CA SER A 156 9.28 13.98 3.53
C SER A 156 8.37 12.77 3.32
N GLN A 157 7.60 12.42 4.33
CA GLN A 157 6.71 11.26 4.30
C GLN A 157 5.34 11.63 4.86
N PHE A 158 4.31 10.98 4.35
CA PHE A 158 2.95 11.15 4.81
C PHE A 158 2.19 9.84 4.71
N MET A 159 1.42 9.51 5.75
CA MET A 159 0.46 8.42 5.71
C MET A 159 -0.90 8.95 5.27
N PHE A 160 -1.40 8.47 4.15
CA PHE A 160 -2.62 8.93 3.54
C PHE A 160 -3.67 7.83 3.51
N ASP A 161 -4.81 8.08 4.14
CA ASP A 161 -5.98 7.20 4.09
C ASP A 161 -6.75 7.47 2.80
N VAL A 162 -6.68 6.54 1.85
CA VAL A 162 -7.33 6.61 0.55
C VAL A 162 -8.63 5.84 0.60
N THR A 163 -9.72 6.52 0.94
CA THR A 163 -11.06 5.91 1.01
C THR A 163 -11.82 5.93 -0.33
N ASN A 164 -11.35 6.70 -1.31
CA ASN A 164 -11.95 6.79 -2.65
C ASN A 164 -10.89 7.13 -3.71
N THR A 165 -10.59 6.20 -4.60
CA THR A 165 -9.55 6.37 -5.63
C THR A 165 -9.92 7.40 -6.71
N SER A 166 -11.19 7.76 -6.86
CA SER A 166 -11.62 8.78 -7.83
C SER A 166 -11.32 10.20 -7.34
N THR A 167 -11.41 10.44 -6.03
CA THR A 167 -11.28 11.77 -5.43
C THR A 167 -9.98 11.98 -4.66
N HIS A 168 -9.38 10.92 -4.10
CA HIS A 168 -8.12 11.01 -3.36
C HIS A 168 -6.96 10.98 -4.33
N LYS A 169 -6.19 12.07 -4.34
CA LYS A 169 -5.03 12.24 -5.23
C LYS A 169 -3.86 12.81 -4.46
N VAL A 170 -2.68 12.66 -5.04
CA VAL A 170 -1.45 13.28 -4.52
C VAL A 170 -0.66 13.90 -5.66
N LYS A 171 0.00 15.02 -5.38
CA LYS A 171 0.97 15.67 -6.26
C LYS A 171 2.15 16.19 -5.45
N PHE A 172 3.22 16.50 -6.14
CA PHE A 172 4.47 16.95 -5.56
C PHE A 172 4.82 18.32 -6.10
N LYS A 173 5.44 19.15 -5.25
CA LYS A 173 5.75 20.53 -5.58
C LYS A 173 7.16 20.90 -5.11
N MET A 174 7.87 21.60 -5.93
CA MET A 174 9.00 22.40 -5.54
C MET A 174 8.48 23.80 -5.19
N ASP A 175 8.45 24.13 -3.91
CA ASP A 175 7.79 25.37 -3.44
C ASP A 175 8.76 26.56 -3.38
N GLN A 176 10.04 26.29 -3.28
CA GLN A 176 11.09 27.33 -3.22
C GLN A 176 12.35 26.84 -3.94
N GLY A 177 13.04 27.73 -4.57
CA GLY A 177 14.31 27.88 -5.26
C GLY A 177 15.23 26.67 -5.40
N GLY A 178 16.39 26.83 -5.98
CA GLY A 178 17.38 25.78 -6.23
C GLY A 178 17.04 24.90 -7.42
N THR A 179 17.71 23.76 -7.51
CA THR A 179 17.50 22.74 -8.54
C THR A 179 17.12 21.43 -7.89
N LEU A 180 16.01 20.83 -8.28
CA LEU A 180 15.76 19.40 -8.04
C LEU A 180 16.41 18.61 -9.17
N TYR A 181 17.29 17.70 -8.81
CA TYR A 181 18.00 16.87 -9.79
C TYR A 181 17.17 15.67 -10.21
N GLY A 182 17.13 15.39 -11.51
CA GLY A 182 16.50 14.22 -12.12
C GLY A 182 17.47 13.46 -13.00
N SER A 183 17.22 12.16 -13.18
CA SER A 183 18.00 11.26 -14.05
C SER A 183 17.10 10.15 -14.57
N THR A 184 17.35 9.72 -15.83
CA THR A 184 16.73 8.51 -16.40
C THR A 184 17.41 7.22 -15.95
N ASP A 185 18.63 7.29 -15.44
CA ASP A 185 19.46 6.10 -15.17
C ASP A 185 19.32 5.61 -13.73
N TYR A 186 19.14 6.54 -12.79
CA TYR A 186 19.06 6.23 -11.37
C TYR A 186 18.21 7.27 -10.60
N ASN A 187 17.74 6.87 -9.43
CA ASN A 187 16.88 7.73 -8.61
C ASN A 187 17.68 8.83 -7.93
N GLN A 188 17.52 10.06 -8.41
CA GLN A 188 17.91 11.29 -7.71
C GLN A 188 16.71 11.81 -6.92
N THR A 189 15.85 12.59 -7.54
CA THR A 189 14.57 12.97 -6.94
C THR A 189 13.50 11.96 -7.33
N HIS A 190 12.84 11.36 -6.33
CA HIS A 190 11.88 10.29 -6.58
C HIS A 190 10.76 10.24 -5.55
N PHE A 191 9.70 9.50 -5.90
CA PHE A 191 8.48 9.32 -5.13
C PHE A 191 8.22 7.84 -4.92
N THR A 192 7.92 7.44 -3.70
CA THR A 192 7.61 6.06 -3.35
C THR A 192 6.22 5.98 -2.74
N PHE A 193 5.47 4.97 -3.13
CA PHE A 193 4.12 4.69 -2.66
C PHE A 193 4.06 3.25 -2.18
N ILE A 194 3.63 3.03 -0.95
CA ILE A 194 3.47 1.69 -0.37
C ILE A 194 2.11 1.62 0.32
N ARG A 195 1.26 0.70 -0.11
CA ARG A 195 0.01 0.41 0.57
C ARG A 195 0.28 -0.47 1.77
N LEU A 196 0.00 0.03 2.96
CA LEU A 196 0.27 -0.66 4.22
C LEU A 196 -0.86 -1.62 4.63
N GLY A 197 -2.10 -1.32 4.22
CA GLY A 197 -3.27 -2.12 4.59
C GLY A 197 -4.59 -1.48 4.14
N ASP A 198 -5.69 -2.03 4.60
CA ASP A 198 -7.04 -1.51 4.35
C ASP A 198 -7.33 -0.24 5.16
N THR A 199 -8.33 0.54 4.73
CA THR A 199 -8.84 1.74 5.43
C THR A 199 -9.65 1.35 6.65
#